data_1cdc5969b929bc8e456150d431922d5b
#
_entry.id   1cdc5969b929bc8e456150d431922d5b
#
_cell.length_a   1.000
_cell.length_b   1.000
_cell.length_c   1.000
_cell.angle_alpha   90.00
_cell.angle_beta   90.00
_cell.angle_gamma   90.00
#
_symmetry.space_group_name_H-M   'P 1'
#
loop_
_entity.id
_entity.type
_entity.pdbx_description
1 polymer ?
#
loop_
_entity_poly.entity_id
_entity_poly.type
_entity_poly.pdbx_seq_one_letter_code
_entity_poly.pdbx_strand_id
1 'polypeptide(L)'
;MNIGLGCITQADIGFVGGYSPWFSSLPFLNINSMLNFKHLFLVSVALWSVVGMVRAQEFDPKQSYEIHTQNGLVLDNQESLDLGGKIFISKKEPHKESQVWNLIPCGDGCYSIVSPLTELGIDNSGNGSKECPVIQWDPNKENPNQQWRITALPNGNYLFTSVASGYNLGFPDAGLVAEPVYQLKPDAQKISQQWKIVKSNLKVVAEAFKTRSDNDWENERIFAVNKEEGRSTFVPFADTEEMKSDPSYTRPWIRNQSSRYLLLNGDWKFHWVKQPSERPVDFYKPGYDAVSYTHL
;
A
#
# COMPACT_ATOMS: atom_id res chain seq x y z
N MET A 1 -2.72 -38.51 -31.98
CA MET A 1 -1.29 -38.82 -32.02
C MET A 1 -0.72 -38.47 -30.66
N ASN A 2 -0.67 -39.43 -29.87
CA ASN A 2 0.40 -40.02 -29.06
C ASN A 2 1.69 -39.22 -29.01
N ILE A 3 2.22 -38.97 -27.78
CA ILE A 3 3.42 -39.60 -27.21
C ILE A 3 4.00 -38.60 -26.25
N GLY A 4 4.55 -38.87 -25.12
CA GLY A 4 5.06 -40.06 -24.48
C GLY A 4 5.79 -39.60 -23.21
N LEU A 5 5.49 -40.27 -22.13
CA LEU A 5 6.22 -40.17 -20.84
C LEU A 5 7.63 -40.75 -21.00
N GLY A 6 8.63 -40.01 -20.51
CA GLY A 6 10.01 -40.49 -20.34
C GLY A 6 10.41 -40.45 -18.88
N CYS A 7 10.36 -41.60 -18.25
CA CYS A 7 10.92 -41.92 -16.95
C CYS A 7 12.45 -41.99 -17.09
N ILE A 8 13.25 -41.36 -16.23
CA ILE A 8 14.69 -41.62 -16.12
C ILE A 8 14.99 -42.06 -14.68
N THR A 9 15.48 -43.27 -14.65
CA THR A 9 15.88 -44.05 -13.48
C THR A 9 17.25 -43.62 -12.96
N GLN A 10 17.37 -43.80 -11.68
CA GLN A 10 18.52 -43.83 -10.79
C GLN A 10 19.79 -44.44 -11.44
N ALA A 11 20.92 -43.74 -11.30
CA ALA A 11 22.22 -44.31 -11.64
C ALA A 11 23.12 -44.33 -10.38
N ASP A 12 23.62 -45.53 -10.13
CA ASP A 12 24.56 -45.94 -9.12
C ASP A 12 25.90 -45.15 -9.13
N ILE A 13 26.34 -44.74 -7.95
CA ILE A 13 27.74 -44.32 -7.79
C ILE A 13 28.43 -45.41 -6.92
N GLY A 14 29.33 -46.10 -7.58
CA GLY A 14 30.18 -47.12 -7.00
C GLY A 14 31.20 -46.52 -6.04
N PHE A 15 31.37 -47.17 -4.92
CA PHE A 15 32.45 -47.01 -3.97
C PHE A 15 33.71 -47.66 -4.52
N VAL A 16 34.77 -46.86 -4.66
CA VAL A 16 36.15 -47.39 -4.80
C VAL A 16 36.91 -47.05 -3.51
N GLY A 17 37.24 -48.11 -2.82
CA GLY A 17 37.99 -48.06 -1.59
C GLY A 17 39.50 -47.75 -1.85
N GLY A 18 40.03 -46.83 -1.05
CA GLY A 18 41.47 -46.61 -0.91
C GLY A 18 41.84 -46.61 0.56
N TYR A 19 42.46 -47.67 1.03
CA TYR A 19 43.03 -47.78 2.38
C TYR A 19 44.26 -46.85 2.51
N SER A 20 44.30 -45.99 3.50
CA SER A 20 45.49 -45.33 3.98
C SER A 20 45.68 -45.63 5.46
N PRO A 21 46.85 -46.17 5.87
CA PRO A 21 47.09 -46.61 7.23
C PRO A 21 47.82 -45.52 8.04
N TRP A 22 47.09 -44.66 8.71
CA TRP A 22 47.62 -43.81 9.77
C TRP A 22 46.62 -43.64 10.90
N PHE A 23 46.42 -44.68 11.72
CA PHE A 23 45.81 -44.53 13.05
C PHE A 23 46.58 -45.40 14.04
N SER A 24 47.63 -44.82 14.60
CA SER A 24 48.24 -45.32 15.82
C SER A 24 48.48 -44.12 16.73
N SER A 25 47.91 -44.21 17.92
CA SER A 25 48.06 -43.34 19.11
C SER A 25 46.97 -42.27 19.32
N LEU A 26 45.83 -42.72 19.88
CA LEU A 26 45.01 -41.87 20.74
C LEU A 26 45.25 -42.30 22.18
N PRO A 27 45.60 -41.39 23.12
CA PRO A 27 45.70 -41.70 24.53
C PRO A 27 44.29 -41.89 25.14
N PHE A 28 44.19 -42.86 26.02
CA PHE A 28 42.98 -43.14 26.80
C PHE A 28 42.49 -41.89 27.55
N LEU A 29 41.36 -41.38 27.18
CA LEU A 29 40.65 -40.31 27.92
C LEU A 29 40.04 -40.84 29.20
N ASN A 30 40.53 -40.33 30.33
CA ASN A 30 40.16 -40.63 31.66
C ASN A 30 38.69 -40.24 31.94
N ILE A 31 37.90 -41.18 32.50
CA ILE A 31 36.44 -41.11 32.72
C ILE A 31 36.00 -40.01 33.71
N ASN A 32 36.94 -39.28 34.31
CA ASN A 32 36.62 -38.24 35.29
C ASN A 32 36.30 -36.85 34.73
N SER A 33 36.21 -36.69 33.42
CA SER A 33 35.86 -35.41 32.77
C SER A 33 34.36 -35.28 32.40
N MET A 34 33.50 -36.22 32.81
CA MET A 34 32.06 -36.16 32.52
C MET A 34 31.28 -35.08 33.29
N LEU A 35 31.89 -34.40 34.23
CA LEU A 35 31.19 -33.37 35.02
C LEU A 35 31.15 -31.99 34.34
N ASN A 36 31.97 -31.75 33.30
CA ASN A 36 32.00 -30.45 32.60
C ASN A 36 31.09 -30.36 31.39
N PHE A 37 30.59 -31.47 30.86
CA PHE A 37 29.70 -31.46 29.69
C PHE A 37 28.29 -30.92 29.98
N LYS A 38 27.80 -31.13 31.23
CA LYS A 38 26.49 -30.56 31.60
C LYS A 38 26.50 -29.05 31.72
N HIS A 39 27.61 -28.45 32.12
CA HIS A 39 27.72 -26.99 32.18
C HIS A 39 27.93 -26.37 30.76
N LEU A 40 28.61 -27.05 29.86
CA LEU A 40 28.78 -26.59 28.47
C LEU A 40 27.46 -26.64 27.70
N PHE A 41 26.61 -27.66 27.94
CA PHE A 41 25.29 -27.76 27.30
C PHE A 41 24.30 -26.73 27.86
N LEU A 42 24.36 -26.42 29.17
CA LEU A 42 23.53 -25.36 29.76
C LEU A 42 23.95 -23.97 29.32
N VAL A 43 25.23 -23.72 29.08
CA VAL A 43 25.72 -22.44 28.56
C VAL A 43 25.37 -22.29 27.08
N SER A 44 25.40 -23.35 26.28
CA SER A 44 24.96 -23.26 24.86
C SER A 44 23.46 -23.09 24.72
N VAL A 45 22.64 -23.70 25.59
CA VAL A 45 21.18 -23.49 25.58
C VAL A 45 20.83 -22.10 26.12
N ALA A 46 21.58 -21.56 27.08
CA ALA A 46 21.41 -20.18 27.54
C ALA A 46 21.84 -19.14 26.53
N LEU A 47 22.85 -19.41 25.68
CA LEU A 47 23.26 -18.55 24.58
C LEU A 47 22.25 -18.56 23.40
N TRP A 48 21.50 -19.66 23.20
CA TRP A 48 20.44 -19.72 22.21
C TRP A 48 19.14 -19.00 22.65
N SER A 49 18.91 -18.84 23.96
CA SER A 49 17.77 -18.12 24.50
C SER A 49 17.95 -16.59 24.52
N VAL A 50 19.16 -16.08 24.23
CA VAL A 50 19.49 -14.64 24.15
C VAL A 50 19.59 -14.13 22.68
N VAL A 51 19.37 -14.98 21.69
CA VAL A 51 18.95 -14.48 20.38
C VAL A 51 17.53 -13.96 20.56
N GLY A 52 17.43 -12.77 21.14
CA GLY A 52 16.19 -12.06 21.27
C GLY A 52 15.53 -12.09 19.88
N MET A 53 14.34 -12.64 19.79
CA MET A 53 13.47 -12.39 18.64
C MET A 53 13.45 -10.87 18.47
N VAL A 54 14.18 -10.36 17.50
CA VAL A 54 13.97 -9.00 17.01
C VAL A 54 12.56 -9.05 16.44
N ARG A 55 11.59 -8.76 17.30
CA ARG A 55 10.23 -8.52 16.84
C ARG A 55 10.35 -7.41 15.81
N ALA A 56 9.99 -7.71 14.59
CA ALA A 56 9.82 -6.67 13.60
C ALA A 56 8.94 -5.59 14.24
N GLN A 57 9.43 -4.36 14.29
CA GLN A 57 8.65 -3.27 14.85
C GLN A 57 7.43 -3.08 13.96
N GLU A 58 6.26 -3.26 14.54
CA GLU A 58 5.00 -3.07 13.84
C GLU A 58 4.57 -1.60 13.98
N PHE A 59 4.31 -0.96 12.84
CA PHE A 59 3.81 0.42 12.79
C PHE A 59 2.28 0.40 12.72
N ASP A 60 1.64 1.26 13.53
CA ASP A 60 0.17 1.40 13.53
C ASP A 60 -0.27 2.16 12.26
N PRO A 61 -1.08 1.56 11.37
CA PRO A 61 -1.55 2.21 10.15
C PRO A 61 -2.46 3.42 10.37
N LYS A 62 -3.00 3.57 11.58
CA LYS A 62 -3.81 4.73 11.99
C LYS A 62 -2.99 5.87 12.57
N GLN A 63 -1.71 5.62 12.84
CA GLN A 63 -0.77 6.60 13.35
C GLN A 63 0.03 7.20 12.19
N SER A 64 0.13 8.51 12.16
CA SER A 64 1.00 9.20 11.21
C SER A 64 2.42 9.35 11.77
N TYR A 65 3.39 9.38 10.89
CA TYR A 65 4.81 9.42 11.21
C TYR A 65 5.52 10.50 10.40
N GLU A 66 6.61 11.01 10.96
CA GLU A 66 7.61 11.80 10.25
C GLU A 66 8.85 10.92 10.02
N ILE A 67 9.43 11.00 8.85
CA ILE A 67 10.62 10.22 8.47
C ILE A 67 11.80 11.18 8.35
N HIS A 68 12.72 11.10 9.31
CA HIS A 68 13.83 12.04 9.47
C HIS A 68 15.16 11.44 9.00
N THR A 69 15.99 12.28 8.44
CA THR A 69 17.41 12.00 8.20
C THR A 69 18.21 12.18 9.50
N GLN A 70 19.47 11.76 9.52
CA GLN A 70 20.34 11.89 10.70
C GLN A 70 20.73 13.36 10.98
N ASN A 71 20.74 14.23 9.97
CA ASN A 71 21.03 15.67 10.10
C ASN A 71 19.77 16.52 10.33
N GLY A 72 18.62 15.89 10.62
CA GLY A 72 17.38 16.58 11.03
C GLY A 72 16.51 17.10 9.90
N LEU A 73 16.83 16.78 8.64
CA LEU A 73 15.89 16.98 7.54
C LEU A 73 14.79 15.92 7.58
N VAL A 74 13.66 16.16 6.91
CA VAL A 74 12.53 15.25 6.88
C VAL A 74 12.07 14.96 5.46
N LEU A 75 11.49 13.82 5.26
CA LEU A 75 10.86 13.41 4.01
C LEU A 75 9.64 14.29 3.74
N ASP A 76 9.55 14.87 2.54
CA ASP A 76 8.58 15.90 2.19
C ASP A 76 8.12 15.74 0.73
N ASN A 77 6.82 15.73 0.48
CA ASN A 77 6.27 15.75 -0.88
C ASN A 77 6.00 17.17 -1.41
N GLN A 78 6.36 18.19 -0.61
CA GLN A 78 6.22 19.61 -0.96
C GLN A 78 4.79 20.02 -1.38
N GLU A 79 3.78 19.36 -0.79
CA GLU A 79 2.35 19.59 -1.07
C GLU A 79 1.95 19.34 -2.54
N SER A 80 2.83 18.70 -3.33
CA SER A 80 2.52 18.38 -4.72
C SER A 80 1.42 17.30 -4.79
N LEU A 81 0.44 17.54 -5.65
CA LEU A 81 -0.63 16.60 -6.01
C LEU A 81 -0.32 15.83 -7.31
N ASP A 82 0.83 16.12 -7.94
CA ASP A 82 1.17 15.56 -9.23
C ASP A 82 1.54 14.08 -9.14
N LEU A 83 0.92 13.26 -9.97
CA LEU A 83 1.38 11.90 -10.22
C LEU A 83 2.77 11.95 -10.88
N GLY A 84 3.74 11.21 -10.33
CA GLY A 84 5.13 11.30 -10.74
C GLY A 84 5.91 12.44 -10.08
N GLY A 85 5.30 13.22 -9.19
CA GLY A 85 5.98 14.23 -8.38
C GLY A 85 7.09 13.60 -7.55
N LYS A 86 8.26 14.26 -7.48
CA LYS A 86 9.42 13.77 -6.72
C LYS A 86 9.19 13.95 -5.22
N ILE A 87 9.82 13.11 -4.43
CA ILE A 87 9.92 13.24 -2.98
C ILE A 87 11.27 13.87 -2.64
N PHE A 88 11.29 14.71 -1.62
CA PHE A 88 12.45 15.51 -1.22
C PHE A 88 12.81 15.31 0.26
N ILE A 89 14.00 15.75 0.63
CA ILE A 89 14.35 16.04 2.03
C ILE A 89 14.30 17.54 2.24
N SER A 90 13.57 17.99 3.26
CA SER A 90 13.33 19.40 3.57
C SER A 90 13.64 19.72 5.02
N LYS A 91 13.79 21.00 5.35
CA LYS A 91 13.82 21.41 6.76
C LYS A 91 12.51 21.02 7.43
N LYS A 92 12.60 20.51 8.65
CA LYS A 92 11.43 20.29 9.49
C LYS A 92 10.73 21.63 9.77
N GLU A 93 9.45 21.69 9.44
CA GLU A 93 8.60 22.83 9.72
C GLU A 93 7.47 22.42 10.69
N PRO A 94 7.12 23.26 11.68
CA PRO A 94 5.99 23.00 12.55
C PRO A 94 4.68 22.91 11.75
N HIS A 95 3.87 21.90 12.03
CA HIS A 95 2.53 21.72 11.44
C HIS A 95 2.50 21.58 9.90
N LYS A 96 3.63 21.26 9.27
CA LYS A 96 3.66 21.04 7.82
C LYS A 96 3.19 19.64 7.48
N GLU A 97 2.04 19.56 6.85
CA GLU A 97 1.32 18.31 6.57
C GLU A 97 1.99 17.47 5.48
N SER A 98 2.72 18.10 4.53
CA SER A 98 3.48 17.40 3.49
C SER A 98 4.67 16.60 4.03
N GLN A 99 5.03 16.78 5.30
CA GLN A 99 6.11 16.06 5.99
C GLN A 99 5.62 14.88 6.82
N VAL A 100 4.35 14.51 6.68
CA VAL A 100 3.70 13.45 7.46
C VAL A 100 3.32 12.29 6.57
N TRP A 101 3.53 11.06 7.06
CA TRP A 101 3.37 9.82 6.29
C TRP A 101 2.66 8.76 7.12
N ASN A 102 1.80 7.99 6.47
CA ASN A 102 1.19 6.79 7.02
C ASN A 102 1.95 5.56 6.52
N LEU A 103 2.23 4.63 7.43
CA LEU A 103 2.89 3.35 7.12
C LEU A 103 1.83 2.26 7.10
N ILE A 104 1.37 1.89 5.91
CA ILE A 104 0.28 0.94 5.71
C ILE A 104 0.86 -0.45 5.46
N PRO A 105 0.61 -1.45 6.31
CA PRO A 105 1.19 -2.77 6.15
C PRO A 105 0.67 -3.47 4.90
N CYS A 106 1.60 -4.07 4.16
CA CYS A 106 1.34 -4.86 2.94
C CYS A 106 1.63 -6.37 3.14
N GLY A 107 1.97 -6.79 4.36
CA GLY A 107 2.40 -8.15 4.69
C GLY A 107 3.93 -8.29 4.73
N ASP A 108 4.41 -9.37 5.35
CA ASP A 108 5.83 -9.77 5.41
C ASP A 108 6.83 -8.68 5.84
N GLY A 109 6.42 -7.79 6.75
CA GLY A 109 7.26 -6.68 7.22
C GLY A 109 7.46 -5.57 6.18
N CYS A 110 6.63 -5.54 5.14
CA CYS A 110 6.58 -4.50 4.12
C CYS A 110 5.46 -3.51 4.38
N TYR A 111 5.68 -2.28 3.94
CA TYR A 111 4.75 -1.17 4.12
C TYR A 111 4.64 -0.35 2.83
N SER A 112 3.45 0.13 2.56
CA SER A 112 3.24 1.25 1.63
C SER A 112 3.35 2.55 2.42
N ILE A 113 4.11 3.50 1.91
CA ILE A 113 4.34 4.81 2.56
C ILE A 113 3.46 5.82 1.84
N VAL A 114 2.40 6.26 2.49
CA VAL A 114 1.36 7.10 1.87
C VAL A 114 1.28 8.44 2.58
N SER A 115 1.26 9.52 1.82
CA SER A 115 0.99 10.85 2.37
C SER A 115 -0.49 11.00 2.71
N PRO A 116 -0.87 11.30 3.96
CA PRO A 116 -2.27 11.56 4.28
C PRO A 116 -2.78 12.89 3.70
N LEU A 117 -1.89 13.79 3.27
CA LEU A 117 -2.25 15.06 2.65
C LEU A 117 -2.71 14.88 1.19
N THR A 118 -1.91 14.14 0.40
CA THR A 118 -2.14 13.97 -1.04
C THR A 118 -2.80 12.63 -1.37
N GLU A 119 -2.85 11.72 -0.41
CA GLU A 119 -3.28 10.32 -0.57
C GLU A 119 -2.42 9.51 -1.55
N LEU A 120 -1.26 10.05 -1.97
CA LEU A 120 -0.34 9.39 -2.89
C LEU A 120 0.73 8.57 -2.14
N GLY A 121 1.12 7.45 -2.72
CA GLY A 121 2.12 6.53 -2.19
C GLY A 121 3.51 6.76 -2.79
N ILE A 122 4.56 6.51 -2.00
CA ILE A 122 5.95 6.54 -2.49
C ILE A 122 6.21 5.34 -3.40
N ASP A 123 6.67 5.61 -4.62
CA ASP A 123 6.95 4.65 -5.68
C ASP A 123 8.41 4.77 -6.13
N ASN A 124 9.05 3.64 -6.44
CA ASN A 124 10.42 3.59 -6.93
C ASN A 124 10.56 3.90 -8.44
N SER A 125 9.52 4.44 -9.06
CA SER A 125 9.43 4.80 -10.49
C SER A 125 9.47 3.60 -11.46
N GLY A 126 9.34 2.36 -10.99
CA GLY A 126 9.34 1.16 -11.83
C GLY A 126 10.65 0.89 -12.60
N ASN A 127 11.75 1.55 -12.23
CA ASN A 127 13.01 1.49 -12.96
C ASN A 127 13.91 0.28 -12.59
N GLY A 128 13.38 -0.71 -11.87
CA GLY A 128 14.12 -1.88 -11.44
C GLY A 128 15.34 -1.51 -10.57
N SER A 129 16.43 -2.23 -10.72
CA SER A 129 17.67 -2.03 -9.93
C SER A 129 18.56 -0.92 -10.51
N LYS A 130 18.02 0.29 -10.67
CA LYS A 130 18.74 1.48 -11.06
C LYS A 130 18.56 2.59 -10.04
N GLU A 131 19.61 3.35 -9.80
CA GLU A 131 19.53 4.56 -8.99
C GLU A 131 18.71 5.62 -9.74
N CYS A 132 17.59 6.02 -9.16
CA CYS A 132 16.70 7.01 -9.74
C CYS A 132 15.90 7.72 -8.65
N PRO A 133 15.38 8.92 -8.92
CA PRO A 133 14.47 9.60 -8.00
C PRO A 133 13.24 8.75 -7.68
N VAL A 134 12.85 8.76 -6.41
CA VAL A 134 11.55 8.22 -5.98
C VAL A 134 10.49 9.26 -6.25
N ILE A 135 9.32 8.78 -6.62
CA ILE A 135 8.17 9.61 -6.96
C ILE A 135 6.97 9.27 -6.06
N GLN A 136 5.94 10.05 -6.14
CA GLN A 136 4.63 9.68 -5.63
C GLN A 136 3.71 9.24 -6.76
N TRP A 137 2.82 8.27 -6.47
CA TRP A 137 1.88 7.72 -7.43
C TRP A 137 0.60 7.27 -6.75
N ASP A 138 -0.46 6.98 -7.52
CA ASP A 138 -1.68 6.42 -6.98
C ASP A 138 -1.39 5.20 -6.11
N PRO A 139 -1.91 5.14 -4.87
CA PRO A 139 -1.53 4.10 -3.92
C PRO A 139 -2.09 2.75 -4.34
N ASN A 140 -1.20 1.79 -4.49
CA ASN A 140 -1.53 0.40 -4.70
C ASN A 140 -0.64 -0.48 -3.83
N LYS A 141 -1.20 -0.97 -2.73
CA LYS A 141 -0.49 -1.81 -1.76
C LYS A 141 -0.03 -3.16 -2.33
N GLU A 142 -0.56 -3.59 -3.47
CA GLU A 142 -0.18 -4.83 -4.16
C GLU A 142 0.94 -4.61 -5.18
N ASN A 143 1.24 -3.35 -5.51
CA ASN A 143 2.32 -3.01 -6.43
C ASN A 143 3.69 -3.07 -5.73
N PRO A 144 4.60 -3.99 -6.11
CA PRO A 144 5.92 -4.11 -5.48
C PRO A 144 6.77 -2.84 -5.56
N ASN A 145 6.52 -1.95 -6.53
CA ASN A 145 7.21 -0.67 -6.65
C ASN A 145 6.87 0.30 -5.52
N GLN A 146 5.71 0.10 -4.86
CA GLN A 146 5.23 0.92 -3.74
C GLN A 146 5.36 0.21 -2.40
N GLN A 147 5.94 -0.98 -2.38
CA GLN A 147 6.19 -1.75 -1.16
C GLN A 147 7.64 -1.55 -0.70
N TRP A 148 7.77 -1.18 0.58
CA TRP A 148 9.05 -0.91 1.22
C TRP A 148 9.22 -1.79 2.45
N ARG A 149 10.25 -2.61 2.47
CA ARG A 149 10.63 -3.37 3.67
C ARG A 149 11.31 -2.44 4.65
N ILE A 150 10.77 -2.32 5.86
CA ILE A 150 11.35 -1.49 6.92
C ILE A 150 12.16 -2.39 7.85
N THR A 151 13.48 -2.17 7.87
CA THR A 151 14.42 -2.96 8.68
C THR A 151 15.06 -2.09 9.74
N ALA A 152 14.91 -2.46 11.02
CA ALA A 152 15.55 -1.78 12.13
C ALA A 152 17.05 -2.08 12.16
N LEU A 153 17.86 -1.05 12.41
CA LEU A 153 19.30 -1.15 12.61
C LEU A 153 19.65 -1.12 14.11
N PRO A 154 20.82 -1.67 14.50
CA PRO A 154 21.25 -1.67 15.90
C PRO A 154 21.38 -0.28 16.55
N ASN A 155 21.58 0.75 15.74
CA ASN A 155 21.67 2.15 16.19
C ASN A 155 20.30 2.84 16.38
N GLY A 156 19.19 2.11 16.22
CA GLY A 156 17.82 2.63 16.34
C GLY A 156 17.28 3.32 15.10
N ASN A 157 18.03 3.33 14.00
CA ASN A 157 17.58 3.83 12.71
C ASN A 157 16.91 2.71 11.89
N TYR A 158 16.38 3.07 10.73
CA TYR A 158 15.70 2.16 9.82
C TYR A 158 16.24 2.28 8.40
N LEU A 159 16.24 1.16 7.69
CA LEU A 159 16.36 1.10 6.25
C LEU A 159 14.97 0.88 5.64
N PHE A 160 14.73 1.54 4.53
CA PHE A 160 13.56 1.31 3.69
C PHE A 160 14.05 0.70 2.37
N THR A 161 13.81 -0.59 2.19
CA THR A 161 14.26 -1.31 1.01
C THR A 161 13.08 -1.61 0.09
N SER A 162 13.12 -1.15 -1.16
CA SER A 162 12.09 -1.43 -2.16
C SER A 162 11.98 -2.94 -2.40
N VAL A 163 10.77 -3.47 -2.38
CA VAL A 163 10.49 -4.88 -2.64
C VAL A 163 10.77 -5.22 -4.11
N ALA A 164 10.46 -4.32 -5.04
CA ALA A 164 10.64 -4.55 -6.47
C ALA A 164 12.11 -4.55 -6.90
N SER A 165 12.91 -3.62 -6.35
CA SER A 165 14.29 -3.41 -6.83
C SER A 165 15.36 -3.94 -5.88
N GLY A 166 15.05 -4.09 -4.61
CA GLY A 166 16.02 -4.35 -3.55
C GLY A 166 16.90 -3.15 -3.18
N TYR A 167 16.66 -1.96 -3.77
CA TYR A 167 17.40 -0.74 -3.48
C TYR A 167 16.82 -0.02 -2.26
N ASN A 168 17.68 0.73 -1.56
CA ASN A 168 17.28 1.48 -0.38
C ASN A 168 16.84 2.89 -0.74
N LEU A 169 15.82 3.37 -0.02
CA LEU A 169 15.46 4.78 0.01
C LEU A 169 16.60 5.58 0.62
N GLY A 170 17.04 6.63 -0.05
CA GLY A 170 18.15 7.44 0.41
C GLY A 170 18.24 8.77 -0.35
N PHE A 171 19.27 9.53 -0.07
CA PHE A 171 19.56 10.80 -0.72
C PHE A 171 21.04 10.88 -1.05
N PRO A 172 21.47 11.71 -2.02
CA PRO A 172 22.88 11.93 -2.30
C PRO A 172 23.66 12.36 -1.05
N ASP A 173 24.94 12.04 -0.99
CA ASP A 173 25.76 12.20 0.22
C ASP A 173 25.85 13.67 0.72
N ALA A 174 25.55 14.65 -0.12
CA ALA A 174 25.54 16.06 0.26
C ALA A 174 24.43 16.43 1.25
N GLY A 175 23.27 15.72 1.18
CA GLY A 175 22.13 15.91 2.09
C GLY A 175 21.66 17.35 2.17
N LEU A 176 21.55 18.02 1.01
CA LEU A 176 21.15 19.42 0.94
C LEU A 176 19.63 19.57 1.10
N VAL A 177 19.21 20.72 1.60
CA VAL A 177 17.79 21.04 1.71
C VAL A 177 17.16 21.10 0.33
N ALA A 178 15.95 20.53 0.20
CA ALA A 178 15.21 20.37 -1.06
C ALA A 178 15.89 19.47 -2.10
N GLU A 179 16.73 18.52 -1.64
CA GLU A 179 17.32 17.51 -2.50
C GLU A 179 16.30 16.36 -2.73
N PRO A 180 16.16 15.88 -3.98
CA PRO A 180 15.30 14.74 -4.24
C PRO A 180 15.81 13.47 -3.54
N VAL A 181 14.87 12.63 -3.13
CA VAL A 181 15.15 11.29 -2.59
C VAL A 181 15.20 10.28 -3.72
N TYR A 182 16.09 9.32 -3.60
CA TYR A 182 16.37 8.30 -4.62
C TYR A 182 16.18 6.89 -4.05
N GLN A 183 15.98 5.93 -4.91
CA GLN A 183 16.39 4.57 -4.62
C GLN A 183 17.89 4.43 -4.96
N LEU A 184 18.68 3.97 -3.99
CA LEU A 184 20.13 3.87 -4.08
C LEU A 184 20.61 2.44 -3.87
N LYS A 185 21.74 2.07 -4.46
CA LYS A 185 22.36 0.76 -4.21
C LYS A 185 22.48 0.53 -2.71
N PRO A 186 22.05 -0.64 -2.20
CA PRO A 186 22.01 -0.90 -0.77
C PRO A 186 23.40 -0.80 -0.10
N ASP A 187 23.47 0.03 0.92
CA ASP A 187 24.62 0.16 1.81
C ASP A 187 24.12 0.58 3.20
N ALA A 188 24.05 -0.39 4.11
CA ALA A 188 23.54 -0.16 5.47
C ALA A 188 24.46 0.75 6.31
N GLN A 189 25.73 0.97 5.90
CA GLN A 189 26.68 1.84 6.59
C GLN A 189 26.52 3.30 6.16
N LYS A 190 25.92 3.56 5.00
CA LYS A 190 25.70 4.92 4.52
C LYS A 190 24.60 5.63 5.32
N ILE A 191 24.99 6.72 5.96
CA ILE A 191 24.06 7.55 6.77
C ILE A 191 22.92 8.11 5.91
N SER A 192 23.19 8.39 4.63
CA SER A 192 22.19 8.88 3.67
C SER A 192 21.08 7.87 3.33
N GLN A 193 21.22 6.60 3.75
CA GLN A 193 20.21 5.57 3.60
C GLN A 193 19.54 5.20 4.94
N GLN A 194 19.93 5.85 6.05
CA GLN A 194 19.43 5.56 7.39
C GLN A 194 18.43 6.65 7.82
N TRP A 195 17.28 6.21 8.28
CA TRP A 195 16.15 7.06 8.63
C TRP A 195 15.71 6.86 10.07
N LYS A 196 15.20 7.92 10.69
CA LYS A 196 14.49 7.85 11.97
C LYS A 196 12.99 7.96 11.71
N ILE A 197 12.20 7.14 12.36
CA ILE A 197 10.74 7.19 12.27
C ILE A 197 10.23 7.76 13.60
N VAL A 198 9.55 8.88 13.54
CA VAL A 198 9.02 9.60 14.70
C VAL A 198 7.51 9.70 14.57
N LYS A 199 6.77 9.39 15.64
CA LYS A 199 5.31 9.57 15.65
C LYS A 199 4.96 11.05 15.52
N SER A 200 4.05 11.36 14.61
CA SER A 200 3.47 12.69 14.46
C SER A 200 2.14 12.78 15.20
N ASN A 201 1.92 13.88 15.90
CA ASN A 201 0.62 14.18 16.50
C ASN A 201 -0.25 15.07 15.59
N LEU A 202 0.25 15.40 14.40
CA LEU A 202 -0.46 16.22 13.45
C LEU A 202 -1.60 15.40 12.83
N LYS A 203 -2.81 15.91 12.94
CA LYS A 203 -3.97 15.37 12.23
C LYS A 203 -4.02 16.03 10.86
N VAL A 204 -3.73 15.24 9.85
CA VAL A 204 -3.74 15.69 8.46
C VAL A 204 -5.09 15.36 7.84
N VAL A 205 -5.66 16.35 7.16
CA VAL A 205 -6.84 16.17 6.31
C VAL A 205 -6.36 16.19 4.87
N ALA A 206 -6.72 15.18 4.10
CA ALA A 206 -6.30 15.08 2.69
C ALA A 206 -6.66 16.35 1.91
N GLU A 207 -5.76 16.79 1.05
CA GLU A 207 -5.91 18.03 0.27
C GLU A 207 -7.18 18.00 -0.58
N ALA A 208 -7.52 16.82 -1.12
CA ALA A 208 -8.79 16.58 -1.81
C ALA A 208 -10.04 16.99 -1.02
N PHE A 209 -9.94 16.97 0.33
CA PHE A 209 -11.01 17.42 1.21
C PHE A 209 -10.86 18.88 1.65
N LYS A 210 -9.64 19.45 1.59
CA LYS A 210 -9.39 20.87 1.91
C LYS A 210 -9.79 21.79 0.77
N THR A 211 -9.50 21.35 -0.46
CA THR A 211 -9.95 22.03 -1.68
C THR A 211 -11.42 21.75 -1.99
N ARG A 212 -12.11 21.04 -1.10
CA ARG A 212 -13.54 20.87 -1.20
C ARG A 212 -14.16 22.25 -1.20
N SER A 213 -14.31 22.81 -2.39
CA SER A 213 -15.32 23.82 -2.59
C SER A 213 -16.61 23.21 -2.04
N ASP A 214 -17.53 23.97 -1.51
CA ASP A 214 -18.82 23.46 -1.01
C ASP A 214 -19.58 22.65 -2.10
N ASN A 215 -18.95 22.45 -3.25
CA ASN A 215 -19.49 21.86 -4.45
C ASN A 215 -18.69 20.58 -4.81
N ASP A 216 -19.22 19.42 -4.46
CA ASP A 216 -18.62 18.11 -4.78
C ASP A 216 -18.39 17.89 -6.30
N TRP A 217 -19.18 18.55 -7.14
CA TRP A 217 -19.07 18.47 -8.62
C TRP A 217 -17.86 19.20 -9.23
N GLU A 218 -17.12 19.96 -8.45
CA GLU A 218 -15.87 20.62 -8.86
C GLU A 218 -14.63 19.82 -8.52
N ASN A 219 -14.81 18.69 -7.80
CA ASN A 219 -13.73 17.80 -7.39
C ASN A 219 -13.81 16.49 -8.17
N GLU A 220 -12.93 16.31 -9.13
CA GLU A 220 -12.85 15.10 -9.97
C GLU A 220 -12.62 13.79 -9.18
N ARG A 221 -12.15 13.88 -7.95
CA ARG A 221 -11.94 12.72 -7.06
C ARG A 221 -13.20 12.31 -6.30
N ILE A 222 -14.24 13.14 -6.31
CA ILE A 222 -15.51 12.86 -5.65
C ILE A 222 -16.53 12.38 -6.67
N PHE A 223 -16.51 11.09 -6.99
CA PHE A 223 -17.43 10.49 -7.96
C PHE A 223 -18.40 9.47 -7.34
N ALA A 224 -18.27 9.17 -6.05
CA ALA A 224 -19.01 8.08 -5.42
C ALA A 224 -19.64 8.44 -4.06
N VAL A 225 -19.78 9.73 -3.73
CA VAL A 225 -20.46 10.16 -2.50
C VAL A 225 -21.94 9.73 -2.57
N ASN A 226 -22.39 8.98 -1.56
CA ASN A 226 -23.72 8.39 -1.49
C ASN A 226 -24.09 7.44 -2.65
N LYS A 227 -23.10 6.98 -3.41
CA LYS A 227 -23.30 5.99 -4.47
C LYS A 227 -23.23 4.60 -3.85
N GLU A 228 -24.28 3.81 -4.04
CA GLU A 228 -24.24 2.39 -3.72
C GLU A 228 -23.35 1.63 -4.71
N GLU A 229 -22.76 0.53 -4.27
CA GLU A 229 -22.01 -0.34 -5.17
C GLU A 229 -22.91 -0.89 -6.26
N GLY A 230 -22.31 -1.12 -7.44
CA GLY A 230 -23.02 -1.66 -8.59
C GLY A 230 -23.66 -3.00 -8.27
N ARG A 231 -24.94 -3.15 -8.56
CA ARG A 231 -25.72 -4.38 -8.36
C ARG A 231 -26.13 -4.93 -9.71
N SER A 232 -26.39 -6.23 -9.75
CA SER A 232 -27.08 -6.83 -10.91
C SER A 232 -28.45 -6.18 -11.10
N THR A 233 -28.81 -5.94 -12.35
CA THR A 233 -30.15 -5.44 -12.69
C THR A 233 -31.19 -6.46 -12.26
N PHE A 234 -32.19 -6.04 -11.52
CA PHE A 234 -33.32 -6.88 -11.12
C PHE A 234 -34.61 -6.06 -11.24
N VAL A 235 -35.71 -6.76 -11.39
CA VAL A 235 -37.05 -6.18 -11.39
C VAL A 235 -37.76 -6.56 -10.10
N PRO A 236 -38.08 -5.60 -9.22
CA PRO A 236 -38.86 -5.89 -8.02
C PRO A 236 -40.34 -6.08 -8.39
N PHE A 237 -41.00 -7.02 -7.73
CA PHE A 237 -42.45 -7.22 -7.76
C PHE A 237 -42.99 -7.09 -6.36
N ALA A 238 -44.31 -6.80 -6.22
CA ALA A 238 -44.95 -6.69 -4.91
C ALA A 238 -44.97 -8.04 -4.17
N ASP A 239 -45.22 -9.12 -4.92
CA ASP A 239 -45.23 -10.50 -4.45
C ASP A 239 -44.96 -11.51 -5.57
N THR A 240 -44.98 -12.80 -5.22
CA THR A 240 -44.74 -13.89 -6.17
C THR A 240 -45.91 -14.13 -7.15
N GLU A 241 -47.10 -13.73 -6.82
CA GLU A 241 -48.28 -13.86 -7.66
C GLU A 241 -48.22 -12.85 -8.81
N GLU A 242 -47.90 -11.58 -8.49
CA GLU A 242 -47.65 -10.55 -9.48
C GLU A 242 -46.50 -10.97 -10.40
N MET A 243 -45.37 -11.46 -9.88
CA MET A 243 -44.23 -11.89 -10.66
C MET A 243 -44.60 -13.01 -11.64
N LYS A 244 -45.33 -14.03 -11.18
CA LYS A 244 -45.71 -15.18 -12.05
C LYS A 244 -46.75 -14.81 -13.10
N SER A 245 -47.58 -13.82 -12.83
CA SER A 245 -48.62 -13.34 -13.76
C SER A 245 -48.05 -12.36 -14.80
N ASP A 246 -46.87 -11.78 -14.55
CA ASP A 246 -46.25 -10.85 -15.47
C ASP A 246 -45.77 -11.58 -16.75
N PRO A 247 -46.04 -11.02 -17.94
CA PRO A 247 -45.60 -11.62 -19.20
C PRO A 247 -44.09 -11.82 -19.31
N SER A 248 -43.28 -11.01 -18.61
CA SER A 248 -41.80 -11.12 -18.62
C SER A 248 -41.30 -12.34 -17.85
N TYR A 249 -42.10 -12.95 -16.97
CA TYR A 249 -41.71 -14.14 -16.22
C TYR A 249 -41.40 -15.35 -17.13
N THR A 250 -42.22 -15.54 -18.14
CA THR A 250 -42.03 -16.63 -19.13
C THR A 250 -41.32 -16.15 -20.38
N ARG A 251 -41.29 -14.86 -20.65
CA ARG A 251 -40.68 -14.21 -21.82
C ARG A 251 -39.81 -13.03 -21.40
N PRO A 252 -38.58 -13.27 -20.89
CA PRO A 252 -37.72 -12.24 -20.30
C PRO A 252 -37.38 -11.07 -21.21
N TRP A 253 -37.55 -11.21 -22.54
CA TRP A 253 -37.36 -10.15 -23.53
C TRP A 253 -38.52 -9.19 -23.65
N ILE A 254 -39.66 -9.49 -23.02
CA ILE A 254 -40.80 -8.58 -22.96
C ILE A 254 -40.61 -7.66 -21.75
N ARG A 255 -40.99 -6.41 -21.94
CA ARG A 255 -40.94 -5.43 -20.87
C ARG A 255 -41.88 -5.84 -19.73
N ASN A 256 -41.36 -5.81 -18.49
CA ASN A 256 -42.16 -6.09 -17.29
C ASN A 256 -43.21 -5.01 -17.03
N GLN A 257 -44.28 -5.39 -16.33
CA GLN A 257 -45.39 -4.54 -15.93
C GLN A 257 -45.51 -4.46 -14.41
N SER A 258 -44.43 -4.70 -13.68
CA SER A 258 -44.39 -4.67 -12.24
C SER A 258 -44.95 -3.36 -11.66
N SER A 259 -45.77 -3.47 -10.63
CA SER A 259 -46.29 -2.30 -9.86
C SER A 259 -45.16 -1.55 -9.09
N ARG A 260 -44.02 -2.20 -8.92
CA ARG A 260 -42.84 -1.63 -8.23
C ARG A 260 -41.81 -1.04 -9.21
N TYR A 261 -42.12 -1.01 -10.49
CA TYR A 261 -41.24 -0.50 -11.54
C TYR A 261 -41.86 0.70 -12.22
N LEU A 262 -41.21 1.85 -12.08
CA LEU A 262 -41.63 3.08 -12.75
C LEU A 262 -40.66 3.36 -13.92
N LEU A 263 -41.22 3.42 -15.14
CA LEU A 263 -40.48 3.84 -16.30
C LEU A 263 -40.43 5.36 -16.35
N LEU A 264 -39.25 5.92 -16.36
CA LEU A 264 -39.03 7.36 -16.47
C LEU A 264 -38.89 7.86 -17.92
N ASN A 265 -39.17 7.01 -18.93
CA ASN A 265 -39.19 7.44 -20.32
C ASN A 265 -40.42 8.32 -20.56
N GLY A 266 -40.25 9.39 -21.33
CA GLY A 266 -41.30 10.32 -21.65
C GLY A 266 -40.77 11.74 -21.79
N ASP A 267 -41.68 12.68 -21.86
CA ASP A 267 -41.34 14.09 -21.93
C ASP A 267 -40.87 14.61 -20.57
N TRP A 268 -39.69 15.15 -20.52
CA TRP A 268 -39.13 15.77 -19.34
C TRP A 268 -39.04 17.27 -19.48
N LYS A 269 -39.26 17.97 -18.39
CA LYS A 269 -39.00 19.41 -18.33
C LYS A 269 -37.55 19.63 -17.97
N PHE A 270 -36.84 20.39 -18.79
CA PHE A 270 -35.43 20.71 -18.66
C PHE A 270 -35.20 22.19 -18.42
N HIS A 271 -34.35 22.52 -17.46
CA HIS A 271 -33.93 23.89 -17.20
C HIS A 271 -32.40 23.95 -17.22
N TRP A 272 -31.85 24.68 -18.18
CA TRP A 272 -30.41 24.86 -18.29
C TRP A 272 -29.97 26.12 -17.54
N VAL A 273 -28.89 26.02 -16.79
CA VAL A 273 -28.21 27.15 -16.13
C VAL A 273 -26.74 27.15 -16.46
N LYS A 274 -26.11 28.32 -16.46
CA LYS A 274 -24.68 28.45 -16.82
C LYS A 274 -23.78 27.85 -15.74
N GLN A 275 -24.18 27.96 -14.49
CA GLN A 275 -23.42 27.47 -13.35
C GLN A 275 -24.36 26.90 -12.28
N PRO A 276 -23.88 25.93 -11.49
CA PRO A 276 -24.70 25.25 -10.49
C PRO A 276 -25.38 26.16 -9.46
N SER A 277 -24.76 27.30 -9.14
CA SER A 277 -25.30 28.30 -8.20
C SER A 277 -26.60 28.96 -8.70
N GLU A 278 -26.86 28.94 -10.02
CA GLU A 278 -28.07 29.52 -10.61
C GLU A 278 -29.25 28.55 -10.64
N ARG A 279 -29.02 27.26 -10.22
CA ARG A 279 -30.10 26.28 -10.21
C ARG A 279 -31.23 26.69 -9.29
N PRO A 280 -32.50 26.44 -9.62
CA PRO A 280 -33.62 26.63 -8.70
C PRO A 280 -33.47 25.71 -7.48
N VAL A 281 -33.41 26.28 -6.28
CA VAL A 281 -33.16 25.53 -5.04
C VAL A 281 -34.37 24.72 -4.58
N ASP A 282 -35.56 25.10 -5.01
CA ASP A 282 -36.84 24.50 -4.59
C ASP A 282 -37.48 23.56 -5.62
N PHE A 283 -36.75 23.19 -6.67
CA PHE A 283 -37.25 22.38 -7.80
C PHE A 283 -37.85 21.02 -7.38
N TYR A 284 -37.46 20.50 -6.24
CA TYR A 284 -37.91 19.21 -5.68
C TYR A 284 -39.19 19.32 -4.84
N LYS A 285 -39.65 20.51 -4.55
CA LYS A 285 -40.82 20.70 -3.69
C LYS A 285 -42.11 20.42 -4.47
N PRO A 286 -43.11 19.76 -3.83
CA PRO A 286 -44.45 19.63 -4.40
C PRO A 286 -45.04 21.01 -4.73
N GLY A 287 -45.58 21.16 -5.94
CA GLY A 287 -46.16 22.43 -6.39
C GLY A 287 -45.17 23.43 -6.97
N TYR A 288 -43.89 23.05 -7.17
CA TYR A 288 -42.92 23.86 -7.88
C TYR A 288 -43.40 24.13 -9.32
N ASP A 289 -43.51 25.41 -9.69
CA ASP A 289 -43.94 25.79 -11.02
C ASP A 289 -42.75 25.71 -12.03
N ALA A 290 -42.77 24.70 -12.89
CA ALA A 290 -41.82 24.47 -13.92
C ALA A 290 -42.29 24.95 -15.32
N VAL A 291 -43.17 25.94 -15.41
CA VAL A 291 -43.73 26.45 -16.68
C VAL A 291 -42.65 27.01 -17.57
N SER A 292 -41.60 27.59 -17.00
CA SER A 292 -40.47 28.15 -17.76
C SER A 292 -39.47 27.10 -18.28
N TYR A 293 -39.65 25.81 -17.95
CA TYR A 293 -38.75 24.74 -18.35
C TYR A 293 -39.02 24.30 -19.78
N THR A 294 -37.96 24.01 -20.51
CA THR A 294 -38.03 23.49 -21.89
C THR A 294 -38.40 22.00 -21.85
N HIS A 295 -39.29 21.57 -22.74
CA HIS A 295 -39.55 20.14 -22.97
C HIS A 295 -38.43 19.55 -23.85
N LEU A 296 -37.94 18.36 -23.47
CA LEU A 296 -36.99 17.53 -24.21
C LEU A 296 -37.71 16.31 -24.77
#